data_24a4997ee889f588b70b7d11345eba22
#
_entry.id   24a4997ee889f588b70b7d11345eba22
#
_cell.length_a   1.000
_cell.length_b   1.000
_cell.length_c   1.000
_cell.angle_alpha   90.00
_cell.angle_beta   90.00
_cell.angle_gamma   90.00
#
_symmetry.space_group_name_H-M   'P 1'
#
loop_
_entity.id
_entity.type
_entity.pdbx_description
1 polymer ?
#
loop_
_entity_poly.entity_id
_entity_poly.type
_entity_poly.pdbx_seq_one_letter_code
_entity_poly.pdbx_strand_id
1 'polypeptide(L)'
;MGRRKGYDRDKLLSMAMEVFRDRGFAGASAETLVASLGVNRYSIYAEFGSKQALFEEALKRYDQENVANNFGPLEAPDAGLEEVHELLKFFSSASKSPAWGRGCLLCNTAVEFGPDDPTGDGFIQKYFQRLSSAFRNALENAVDQGQLAKSVDPDVEASFLTSSVLGLFVMLRAKAPELTIKSAAQAAIDHLNALRIND
;
A
#
# COMPACT_ATOMS: atom_id res chain seq x y z
N MET A 1 25.57 28.18 -20.24
CA MET A 1 25.85 26.82 -19.76
C MET A 1 25.17 26.61 -18.40
N GLY A 2 24.11 25.78 -18.34
CA GLY A 2 23.43 25.45 -17.10
C GLY A 2 24.37 24.64 -16.19
N ARG A 3 24.48 25.07 -14.92
CA ARG A 3 25.25 24.37 -13.89
C ARG A 3 24.68 22.93 -13.77
N ARG A 4 25.50 21.91 -13.99
CA ARG A 4 25.12 20.51 -13.85
C ARG A 4 24.54 20.31 -12.45
N LYS A 5 23.26 19.86 -12.35
CA LYS A 5 22.64 19.55 -11.07
C LYS A 5 23.49 18.51 -10.36
N GLY A 6 23.90 18.76 -9.13
CA GLY A 6 24.73 17.84 -8.33
C GLY A 6 23.94 16.69 -7.69
N TYR A 7 22.70 16.46 -8.12
CA TYR A 7 21.80 15.44 -7.58
C TYR A 7 20.98 14.76 -8.68
N ASP A 8 20.57 13.54 -8.42
CA ASP A 8 19.67 12.74 -9.25
C ASP A 8 18.22 12.95 -8.76
N ARG A 9 17.33 13.37 -9.66
CA ARG A 9 15.91 13.64 -9.36
C ARG A 9 15.18 12.38 -8.87
N ASP A 10 15.41 11.25 -9.53
CA ASP A 10 14.75 9.99 -9.17
C ASP A 10 15.18 9.50 -7.79
N LYS A 11 16.46 9.66 -7.47
CA LYS A 11 16.98 9.37 -6.14
C LYS A 11 16.36 10.27 -5.08
N LEU A 12 16.24 11.58 -5.36
CA LEU A 12 15.58 12.52 -4.43
C LEU A 12 14.11 12.14 -4.20
N LEU A 13 13.38 11.79 -5.26
CA LEU A 13 11.98 11.37 -5.15
C LEU A 13 11.85 10.08 -4.33
N SER A 14 12.70 9.07 -4.54
CA SER A 14 12.70 7.86 -3.73
C SER A 14 12.99 8.15 -2.26
N MET A 15 13.96 9.02 -1.97
CA MET A 15 14.27 9.41 -0.59
C MET A 15 13.12 10.19 0.05
N ALA A 16 12.48 11.10 -0.69
CA ALA A 16 11.30 11.84 -0.22
C ALA A 16 10.12 10.92 0.08
N MET A 17 9.85 9.94 -0.79
CA MET A 17 8.83 8.91 -0.61
C MET A 17 9.03 8.17 0.73
N GLU A 18 10.28 7.80 1.05
CA GLU A 18 10.60 7.14 2.32
C GLU A 18 10.39 8.08 3.53
N VAL A 19 10.73 9.37 3.41
CA VAL A 19 10.46 10.36 4.46
C VAL A 19 8.95 10.51 4.70
N PHE A 20 8.16 10.63 3.65
CA PHE A 20 6.70 10.71 3.77
C PHE A 20 6.09 9.43 4.35
N ARG A 21 6.61 8.26 3.99
CA ARG A 21 6.17 6.99 4.56
C ARG A 21 6.44 6.90 6.05
N ASP A 22 7.58 7.42 6.51
CA ASP A 22 7.98 7.41 7.92
C ASP A 22 7.23 8.46 8.75
N ARG A 23 7.08 9.68 8.22
CA ARG A 23 6.66 10.86 8.98
C ARG A 23 5.24 11.33 8.66
N GLY A 24 4.62 10.85 7.58
CA GLY A 24 3.43 11.44 7.00
C GLY A 24 3.71 12.77 6.31
N PHE A 25 2.68 13.37 5.74
CA PHE A 25 2.80 14.67 5.08
C PHE A 25 3.09 15.79 6.10
N ALA A 26 2.31 15.88 7.18
CA ALA A 26 2.48 16.92 8.19
C ALA A 26 3.87 16.85 8.85
N GLY A 27 4.33 15.66 9.22
CA GLY A 27 5.61 15.43 9.89
C GLY A 27 6.85 15.56 8.99
N ALA A 28 6.69 15.55 7.67
CA ALA A 28 7.77 15.80 6.70
C ALA A 28 7.97 17.31 6.52
N SER A 29 8.52 18.02 7.54
CA SER A 29 8.83 19.43 7.44
C SER A 29 9.89 19.72 6.37
N ALA A 30 10.02 20.98 5.94
CA ALA A 30 11.07 21.37 4.99
C ALA A 30 12.47 21.04 5.52
N GLU A 31 12.70 21.23 6.81
CA GLU A 31 13.96 20.91 7.49
C GLU A 31 14.21 19.39 7.49
N THR A 32 13.18 18.59 7.75
CA THR A 32 13.26 17.11 7.68
C THR A 32 13.62 16.66 6.26
N LEU A 33 12.96 17.22 5.24
CA LEU A 33 13.26 16.91 3.85
C LEU A 33 14.70 17.31 3.48
N VAL A 34 15.13 18.50 3.82
CA VAL A 34 16.51 18.98 3.57
C VAL A 34 17.53 18.05 4.22
N ALA A 35 17.35 17.71 5.49
CA ALA A 35 18.26 16.83 6.22
C ALA A 35 18.30 15.41 5.61
N SER A 36 17.16 14.88 5.21
CA SER A 36 17.06 13.51 4.66
C SER A 36 17.56 13.44 3.21
N LEU A 37 17.24 14.43 2.37
CA LEU A 37 17.59 14.42 0.95
C LEU A 37 19.03 14.91 0.68
N GLY A 38 19.67 15.57 1.64
CA GLY A 38 21.03 16.08 1.50
C GLY A 38 21.18 17.23 0.50
N VAL A 39 20.09 17.91 0.15
CA VAL A 39 20.07 19.09 -0.73
C VAL A 39 19.32 20.23 -0.06
N ASN A 40 19.64 21.48 -0.42
CA ASN A 40 18.98 22.61 0.18
C ASN A 40 17.52 22.77 -0.28
N ARG A 41 16.74 23.50 0.51
CA ARG A 41 15.30 23.74 0.28
C ARG A 41 14.99 24.30 -1.11
N TYR A 42 15.83 25.24 -1.59
CA TYR A 42 15.68 25.84 -2.91
C TYR A 42 15.77 24.77 -4.01
N SER A 43 16.76 23.87 -3.92
CA SER A 43 16.94 22.79 -4.89
C SER A 43 15.74 21.83 -4.92
N ILE A 44 15.18 21.49 -3.75
CA ILE A 44 13.99 20.62 -3.66
C ILE A 44 12.81 21.26 -4.39
N TYR A 45 12.50 22.51 -4.07
CA TYR A 45 11.32 23.15 -4.64
C TYR A 45 11.53 23.69 -6.07
N ALA A 46 12.75 23.94 -6.48
CA ALA A 46 13.06 24.19 -7.89
C ALA A 46 12.85 22.96 -8.77
N GLU A 47 13.00 21.75 -8.18
CA GLU A 47 12.81 20.48 -8.89
C GLU A 47 11.36 20.02 -8.92
N PHE A 48 10.65 20.13 -7.79
CA PHE A 48 9.33 19.56 -7.58
C PHE A 48 8.21 20.61 -7.44
N GLY A 49 8.54 21.91 -7.39
CA GLY A 49 7.60 23.01 -7.24
C GLY A 49 7.25 23.29 -5.78
N SER A 50 6.62 22.36 -5.10
CA SER A 50 6.19 22.49 -3.71
C SER A 50 6.33 21.19 -2.93
N LYS A 51 6.16 21.25 -1.60
CA LYS A 51 6.04 20.04 -0.78
C LYS A 51 4.86 19.18 -1.19
N GLN A 52 3.74 19.83 -1.54
CA GLN A 52 2.53 19.16 -2.01
C GLN A 52 2.82 18.39 -3.32
N ALA A 53 3.39 19.04 -4.33
CA ALA A 53 3.72 18.38 -5.60
C ALA A 53 4.73 17.24 -5.43
N LEU A 54 5.74 17.42 -4.56
CA LEU A 54 6.68 16.34 -4.22
C LEU A 54 5.97 15.15 -3.56
N PHE A 55 4.99 15.42 -2.69
CA PHE A 55 4.21 14.37 -2.04
C PHE A 55 3.33 13.61 -3.03
N GLU A 56 2.65 14.32 -3.93
CA GLU A 56 1.83 13.71 -4.99
C GLU A 56 2.66 12.81 -5.90
N GLU A 57 3.86 13.26 -6.30
CA GLU A 57 4.79 12.42 -7.07
C GLU A 57 5.24 11.19 -6.26
N ALA A 58 5.50 11.36 -4.97
CA ALA A 58 5.87 10.25 -4.09
C ALA A 58 4.74 9.22 -3.93
N LEU A 59 3.48 9.66 -3.83
CA LEU A 59 2.32 8.78 -3.80
C LEU A 59 2.19 7.96 -5.10
N LYS A 60 2.31 8.63 -6.26
CA LYS A 60 2.25 7.98 -7.57
C LYS A 60 3.37 6.95 -7.75
N ARG A 61 4.59 7.30 -7.32
CA ARG A 61 5.73 6.37 -7.35
C ARG A 61 5.50 5.17 -6.44
N TYR A 62 4.99 5.41 -5.24
CA TYR A 62 4.68 4.33 -4.29
C TYR A 62 3.63 3.37 -4.85
N ASP A 63 2.60 3.88 -5.50
CA ASP A 63 1.59 3.06 -6.17
C ASP A 63 2.22 2.19 -7.28
N GLN A 64 3.05 2.78 -8.12
CA GLN A 64 3.70 2.07 -9.22
C GLN A 64 4.71 1.01 -8.78
N GLU A 65 5.45 1.26 -7.71
CA GLU A 65 6.52 0.37 -7.25
C GLU A 65 6.04 -0.61 -6.17
N ASN A 66 5.36 -0.11 -5.12
CA ASN A 66 5.03 -0.92 -3.95
C ASN A 66 3.64 -1.56 -4.04
N VAL A 67 2.64 -0.80 -4.49
CA VAL A 67 1.28 -1.33 -4.61
C VAL A 67 1.21 -2.31 -5.77
N ALA A 68 1.80 -1.96 -6.93
CA ALA A 68 1.86 -2.86 -8.07
C ALA A 68 2.62 -4.17 -7.76
N ASN A 69 3.71 -4.12 -7.00
CA ASN A 69 4.44 -5.33 -6.62
C ASN A 69 3.67 -6.21 -5.63
N ASN A 70 2.92 -5.62 -4.71
CA ASN A 70 2.19 -6.38 -3.68
C ASN A 70 0.83 -6.89 -4.16
N PHE A 71 0.12 -6.10 -4.97
CA PHE A 71 -1.25 -6.41 -5.42
C PHE A 71 -1.33 -6.81 -6.90
N GLY A 72 -0.29 -6.51 -7.70
CA GLY A 72 -0.22 -6.91 -9.10
C GLY A 72 -0.46 -8.40 -9.34
N PRO A 73 0.07 -9.32 -8.51
CA PRO A 73 -0.26 -10.75 -8.64
C PRO A 73 -1.76 -11.04 -8.58
N LEU A 74 -2.53 -10.31 -7.76
CA LEU A 74 -4.00 -10.45 -7.68
C LEU A 74 -4.73 -9.86 -8.90
N GLU A 75 -4.09 -8.97 -9.66
CA GLU A 75 -4.61 -8.35 -10.87
C GLU A 75 -4.39 -9.22 -12.12
N ALA A 76 -3.61 -10.31 -12.01
CA ALA A 76 -3.36 -11.22 -13.11
C ALA A 76 -4.67 -11.91 -13.56
N PRO A 77 -4.84 -12.20 -14.88
CA PRO A 77 -6.08 -12.80 -15.38
C PRO A 77 -6.37 -14.20 -14.82
N ASP A 78 -5.36 -14.91 -14.35
CA ASP A 78 -5.42 -16.24 -13.77
C ASP A 78 -5.23 -16.28 -12.24
N ALA A 79 -5.15 -15.10 -11.59
CA ALA A 79 -5.02 -14.99 -10.14
C ALA A 79 -6.16 -15.73 -9.42
N GLY A 80 -5.83 -16.39 -8.33
CA GLY A 80 -6.79 -17.16 -7.54
C GLY A 80 -6.50 -17.09 -6.04
N LEU A 81 -6.88 -18.12 -5.30
CA LEU A 81 -6.69 -18.16 -3.83
C LEU A 81 -5.23 -18.16 -3.42
N GLU A 82 -4.31 -18.68 -4.26
CA GLU A 82 -2.89 -18.73 -3.91
C GLU A 82 -2.31 -17.33 -3.75
N GLU A 83 -2.60 -16.42 -4.68
CA GLU A 83 -2.14 -15.04 -4.64
C GLU A 83 -2.70 -14.29 -3.42
N VAL A 84 -3.97 -14.54 -3.08
CA VAL A 84 -4.58 -13.98 -1.85
C VAL A 84 -3.87 -14.51 -0.60
N HIS A 85 -3.59 -15.82 -0.53
CA HIS A 85 -2.87 -16.42 0.58
C HIS A 85 -1.44 -15.89 0.72
N GLU A 86 -0.71 -15.75 -0.38
CA GLU A 86 0.66 -15.21 -0.35
C GLU A 86 0.69 -13.76 0.17
N LEU A 87 -0.27 -12.92 -0.27
CA LEU A 87 -0.40 -11.57 0.27
C LEU A 87 -0.68 -11.59 1.79
N LEU A 88 -1.58 -12.43 2.27
CA LEU A 88 -1.89 -12.54 3.70
C LEU A 88 -0.71 -13.12 4.50
N LYS A 89 0.01 -14.11 3.96
CA LYS A 89 1.21 -14.68 4.57
C LYS A 89 2.33 -13.65 4.77
N PHE A 90 2.43 -12.63 3.88
CA PHE A 90 3.37 -11.53 4.07
C PHE A 90 3.24 -10.92 5.48
N PHE A 91 2.02 -10.73 5.98
CA PHE A 91 1.79 -10.15 7.30
C PHE A 91 2.23 -11.06 8.45
N SER A 92 2.31 -12.37 8.25
CA SER A 92 2.78 -13.32 9.26
C SER A 92 4.28 -13.17 9.58
N SER A 93 5.06 -12.55 8.68
CA SER A 93 6.49 -12.27 8.87
C SER A 93 6.81 -10.77 8.81
N ALA A 94 5.81 -9.93 8.90
CA ALA A 94 5.90 -8.51 8.61
C ALA A 94 6.76 -7.72 9.60
N SER A 95 7.03 -8.24 10.82
CA SER A 95 8.00 -7.66 11.76
C SER A 95 9.42 -7.60 11.21
N LYS A 96 9.74 -8.46 10.22
CA LYS A 96 11.03 -8.50 9.52
C LYS A 96 11.00 -7.74 8.18
N SER A 97 9.85 -7.18 7.81
CA SER A 97 9.68 -6.48 6.54
C SER A 97 9.99 -4.99 6.66
N PRO A 98 10.29 -4.30 5.52
CA PRO A 98 10.42 -2.84 5.49
C PRO A 98 9.13 -2.08 5.87
N ALA A 99 7.99 -2.77 5.98
CA ALA A 99 6.72 -2.17 6.38
C ALA A 99 6.59 -2.03 7.91
N TRP A 100 7.45 -2.69 8.71
CA TRP A 100 7.41 -2.63 10.16
C TRP A 100 7.61 -1.20 10.70
N GLY A 101 6.61 -0.68 11.41
CA GLY A 101 6.59 0.69 11.92
C GLY A 101 6.32 1.76 10.86
N ARG A 102 6.14 1.37 9.60
CA ARG A 102 5.94 2.28 8.46
C ARG A 102 4.59 2.09 7.78
N GLY A 103 4.07 0.86 7.74
CA GLY A 103 2.82 0.52 7.08
C GLY A 103 2.86 0.74 5.56
N CYS A 104 1.70 1.03 4.98
CA CYS A 104 1.51 1.43 3.59
C CYS A 104 1.38 2.95 3.50
N LEU A 105 2.14 3.61 2.60
CA LEU A 105 2.08 5.06 2.44
C LEU A 105 0.67 5.55 2.07
N LEU A 106 -0.02 4.85 1.15
CA LEU A 106 -1.37 5.24 0.71
C LEU A 106 -2.40 5.06 1.82
N CYS A 107 -2.33 3.96 2.59
CA CYS A 107 -3.17 3.73 3.76
C CYS A 107 -2.92 4.82 4.83
N ASN A 108 -1.65 5.15 5.10
CA ASN A 108 -1.30 6.22 6.04
C ASN A 108 -1.84 7.57 5.57
N THR A 109 -1.76 7.87 4.27
CA THR A 109 -2.31 9.10 3.67
C THR A 109 -3.82 9.17 3.83
N ALA A 110 -4.53 8.07 3.58
CA ALA A 110 -5.98 8.01 3.77
C ALA A 110 -6.39 8.34 5.22
N VAL A 111 -5.63 7.83 6.20
CA VAL A 111 -5.88 8.12 7.63
C VAL A 111 -5.52 9.56 8.00
N GLU A 112 -4.43 10.10 7.43
CA GLU A 112 -3.95 11.46 7.74
C GLU A 112 -4.88 12.55 7.18
N PHE A 113 -5.37 12.37 5.94
CA PHE A 113 -6.18 13.38 5.24
C PHE A 113 -7.70 13.14 5.39
N GLY A 114 -8.11 11.92 5.73
CA GLY A 114 -9.53 11.58 5.82
C GLY A 114 -10.24 11.74 4.46
N PRO A 115 -11.36 12.50 4.40
CA PRO A 115 -12.09 12.72 3.15
C PRO A 115 -11.38 13.72 2.20
N ASP A 116 -10.42 14.49 2.69
CA ASP A 116 -9.72 15.52 1.93
C ASP A 116 -8.55 14.87 1.17
N ASP A 117 -8.81 14.43 -0.07
CA ASP A 117 -7.76 13.82 -0.91
C ASP A 117 -6.68 14.86 -1.23
N PRO A 118 -5.41 14.62 -0.82
CA PRO A 118 -4.32 15.57 -1.03
C PRO A 118 -3.96 15.78 -2.50
N THR A 119 -4.36 14.86 -3.38
CA THR A 119 -4.08 14.97 -4.82
C THR A 119 -5.20 15.69 -5.58
N GLY A 120 -6.39 15.83 -4.98
CA GLY A 120 -7.54 16.49 -5.57
C GLY A 120 -8.18 15.75 -6.76
N ASP A 121 -7.66 14.59 -7.15
CA ASP A 121 -8.13 13.80 -8.30
C ASP A 121 -8.76 12.45 -7.92
N GLY A 122 -9.03 12.23 -6.64
CA GLY A 122 -9.60 11.00 -6.11
C GLY A 122 -8.58 9.84 -6.05
N PHE A 123 -7.30 10.14 -5.95
CA PHE A 123 -6.22 9.14 -5.96
C PHE A 123 -6.37 8.08 -4.85
N ILE A 124 -6.73 8.52 -3.65
CA ILE A 124 -6.95 7.59 -2.52
C ILE A 124 -8.18 6.71 -2.75
N GLN A 125 -9.25 7.26 -3.33
CA GLN A 125 -10.43 6.46 -3.69
C GLN A 125 -10.10 5.43 -4.78
N LYS A 126 -9.30 5.82 -5.79
CA LYS A 126 -8.81 4.90 -6.82
C LYS A 126 -7.95 3.77 -6.23
N TYR A 127 -7.13 4.08 -5.23
CA TYR A 127 -6.36 3.08 -4.51
C TYR A 127 -7.27 2.05 -3.81
N PHE A 128 -8.30 2.48 -3.08
CA PHE A 128 -9.25 1.54 -2.46
C PHE A 128 -10.01 0.70 -3.49
N GLN A 129 -10.46 1.32 -4.57
CA GLN A 129 -11.12 0.62 -5.67
C GLN A 129 -10.19 -0.42 -6.31
N ARG A 130 -8.91 -0.08 -6.53
CA ARG A 130 -7.91 -1.00 -7.07
C ARG A 130 -7.74 -2.23 -6.18
N LEU A 131 -7.58 -2.02 -4.85
CA LEU A 131 -7.45 -3.13 -3.91
C LEU A 131 -8.67 -4.05 -3.94
N SER A 132 -9.87 -3.47 -3.84
CA SER A 132 -11.12 -4.23 -3.87
C SER A 132 -11.29 -4.99 -5.19
N SER A 133 -10.97 -4.35 -6.32
CA SER A 133 -11.04 -4.99 -7.65
C SER A 133 -10.02 -6.11 -7.81
N ALA A 134 -8.81 -5.97 -7.27
CA ALA A 134 -7.79 -7.01 -7.31
C ALA A 134 -8.21 -8.27 -6.53
N PHE A 135 -8.75 -8.09 -5.31
CA PHE A 135 -9.31 -9.21 -4.55
C PHE A 135 -10.50 -9.84 -5.26
N ARG A 136 -11.42 -9.02 -5.77
CA ARG A 136 -12.57 -9.49 -6.53
C ARG A 136 -12.15 -10.37 -7.71
N ASN A 137 -11.19 -9.89 -8.54
CA ASN A 137 -10.65 -10.65 -9.66
C ASN A 137 -10.16 -12.05 -9.23
N ALA A 138 -9.32 -12.13 -8.19
CA ALA A 138 -8.81 -13.41 -7.70
C ALA A 138 -9.91 -14.32 -7.16
N LEU A 139 -10.93 -13.77 -6.50
CA LEU A 139 -12.05 -14.54 -5.94
C LEU A 139 -13.02 -15.02 -7.03
N GLU A 140 -13.34 -14.18 -8.04
CA GLU A 140 -14.15 -14.60 -9.20
C GLU A 140 -13.49 -15.78 -9.91
N ASN A 141 -12.19 -15.67 -10.19
CA ASN A 141 -11.43 -16.78 -10.79
C ASN A 141 -11.44 -18.04 -9.90
N ALA A 142 -11.31 -17.88 -8.58
CA ALA A 142 -11.34 -19.00 -7.65
C ALA A 142 -12.70 -19.72 -7.63
N VAL A 143 -13.80 -19.00 -7.78
CA VAL A 143 -15.15 -19.59 -7.94
C VAL A 143 -15.25 -20.31 -9.29
N ASP A 144 -14.81 -19.68 -10.38
CA ASP A 144 -14.89 -20.25 -11.73
C ASP A 144 -14.02 -21.49 -11.87
N GLN A 145 -12.87 -21.55 -11.20
CA GLN A 145 -11.96 -22.70 -11.16
C GLN A 145 -12.42 -23.79 -10.19
N GLY A 146 -13.51 -23.59 -9.46
CA GLY A 146 -14.02 -24.56 -8.48
C GLY A 146 -13.19 -24.65 -7.19
N GLN A 147 -12.37 -23.65 -6.89
CA GLN A 147 -11.62 -23.59 -5.63
C GLN A 147 -12.51 -23.11 -4.47
N LEU A 148 -13.49 -22.28 -4.77
CA LEU A 148 -14.50 -21.77 -3.83
C LEU A 148 -15.90 -22.26 -4.22
N ALA A 149 -16.78 -22.36 -3.23
CA ALA A 149 -18.18 -22.70 -3.45
C ALA A 149 -18.89 -21.62 -4.29
N LYS A 150 -19.77 -22.03 -5.20
CA LYS A 150 -20.57 -21.11 -6.05
C LYS A 150 -21.49 -20.17 -5.26
N SER A 151 -21.72 -20.45 -3.98
CA SER A 151 -22.50 -19.60 -3.06
C SER A 151 -21.69 -18.44 -2.47
N VAL A 152 -20.38 -18.42 -2.68
CA VAL A 152 -19.49 -17.31 -2.25
C VAL A 152 -19.79 -16.10 -3.11
N ASP A 153 -19.98 -14.94 -2.45
CA ASP A 153 -20.12 -13.65 -3.12
C ASP A 153 -18.76 -12.96 -3.18
N PRO A 154 -18.11 -12.85 -4.37
CA PRO A 154 -16.78 -12.25 -4.49
C PRO A 154 -16.74 -10.78 -4.07
N ASP A 155 -17.82 -10.01 -4.20
CA ASP A 155 -17.87 -8.60 -3.79
C ASP A 155 -17.83 -8.45 -2.26
N VAL A 156 -18.55 -9.31 -1.55
CA VAL A 156 -18.57 -9.32 -0.07
C VAL A 156 -17.19 -9.70 0.45
N GLU A 157 -16.62 -10.79 -0.08
CA GLU A 157 -15.32 -11.27 0.36
C GLU A 157 -14.18 -10.31 -0.02
N ALA A 158 -14.22 -9.67 -1.18
CA ALA A 158 -13.26 -8.64 -1.57
C ALA A 158 -13.31 -7.43 -0.63
N SER A 159 -14.50 -7.04 -0.19
CA SER A 159 -14.68 -5.95 0.80
C SER A 159 -14.10 -6.34 2.17
N PHE A 160 -14.33 -7.58 2.61
CA PHE A 160 -13.75 -8.12 3.84
C PHE A 160 -12.21 -8.15 3.77
N LEU A 161 -11.63 -8.69 2.69
CA LEU A 161 -10.19 -8.77 2.52
C LEU A 161 -9.54 -7.40 2.40
N THR A 162 -10.17 -6.47 1.68
CA THR A 162 -9.70 -5.08 1.59
C THR A 162 -9.62 -4.45 2.98
N SER A 163 -10.68 -4.52 3.77
CA SER A 163 -10.71 -3.97 5.13
C SER A 163 -9.69 -4.65 6.05
N SER A 164 -9.54 -5.97 5.94
CA SER A 164 -8.57 -6.75 6.71
C SER A 164 -7.13 -6.34 6.43
N VAL A 165 -6.76 -6.22 5.15
CA VAL A 165 -5.40 -5.81 4.73
C VAL A 165 -5.10 -4.36 5.12
N LEU A 166 -6.05 -3.45 4.98
CA LEU A 166 -5.89 -2.07 5.44
C LEU A 166 -5.69 -2.02 6.96
N GLY A 167 -6.46 -2.80 7.73
CA GLY A 167 -6.28 -2.95 9.17
C GLY A 167 -4.91 -3.50 9.54
N LEU A 168 -4.41 -4.51 8.82
CA LEU A 168 -3.07 -5.07 9.02
C LEU A 168 -1.97 -4.03 8.74
N PHE A 169 -2.09 -3.18 7.73
CA PHE A 169 -1.15 -2.08 7.49
C PHE A 169 -1.16 -1.03 8.61
N VAL A 170 -2.34 -0.72 9.17
CA VAL A 170 -2.45 0.17 10.35
C VAL A 170 -1.75 -0.46 11.56
N MET A 171 -1.96 -1.76 11.81
CA MET A 171 -1.28 -2.49 12.88
C MET A 171 0.24 -2.49 12.70
N LEU A 172 0.74 -2.67 11.46
CA LEU A 172 2.17 -2.57 11.15
C LEU A 172 2.71 -1.16 11.44
N ARG A 173 1.97 -0.13 11.05
CA ARG A 173 2.32 1.27 11.32
C ARG A 173 2.45 1.54 12.82
N ALA A 174 1.51 1.04 13.60
CA ALA A 174 1.44 1.19 15.05
C ALA A 174 2.44 0.29 15.81
N LYS A 175 3.18 -0.61 15.13
CA LYS A 175 3.99 -1.65 15.75
C LYS A 175 3.19 -2.47 16.77
N ALA A 176 1.96 -2.84 16.41
CA ALA A 176 1.15 -3.73 17.23
C ALA A 176 1.91 -5.05 17.51
N PRO A 177 1.63 -5.77 18.61
CA PRO A 177 2.32 -7.01 18.91
C PRO A 177 2.32 -7.97 17.71
N GLU A 178 3.48 -8.52 17.38
CA GLU A 178 3.66 -9.39 16.21
C GLU A 178 2.66 -10.55 16.19
N LEU A 179 2.42 -11.15 17.35
CA LEU A 179 1.44 -12.22 17.48
C LEU A 179 0.03 -11.77 17.09
N THR A 180 -0.36 -10.54 17.42
CA THR A 180 -1.69 -9.99 17.06
C THR A 180 -1.82 -9.85 15.54
N ILE A 181 -0.80 -9.31 14.86
CA ILE A 181 -0.80 -9.17 13.41
C ILE A 181 -0.85 -10.54 12.73
N LYS A 182 -0.01 -11.48 13.20
CA LYS A 182 0.03 -12.84 12.69
C LYS A 182 -1.32 -13.56 12.88
N SER A 183 -1.94 -13.44 14.06
CA SER A 183 -3.23 -14.07 14.33
C SER A 183 -4.35 -13.46 13.47
N ALA A 184 -4.35 -12.15 13.24
CA ALA A 184 -5.34 -11.51 12.38
C ALA A 184 -5.19 -11.94 10.92
N ALA A 185 -3.95 -12.00 10.41
CA ALA A 185 -3.68 -12.51 9.06
C ALA A 185 -4.08 -13.98 8.90
N GLN A 186 -3.77 -14.81 9.91
CA GLN A 186 -4.16 -16.23 9.93
C GLN A 186 -5.68 -16.40 9.94
N ALA A 187 -6.40 -15.61 10.72
CA ALA A 187 -7.87 -15.65 10.76
C ALA A 187 -8.50 -15.34 9.39
N ALA A 188 -7.91 -14.40 8.62
CA ALA A 188 -8.37 -14.14 7.26
C ALA A 188 -8.08 -15.33 6.31
N ILE A 189 -6.92 -15.98 6.45
CA ILE A 189 -6.60 -17.22 5.71
C ILE A 189 -7.56 -18.35 6.07
N ASP A 190 -7.83 -18.56 7.35
CA ASP A 190 -8.72 -19.61 7.83
C ASP A 190 -10.15 -19.37 7.36
N HIS A 191 -10.61 -18.11 7.33
CA HIS A 191 -11.90 -17.74 6.75
C HIS A 191 -12.00 -18.15 5.28
N LEU A 192 -11.01 -17.81 4.45
CA LEU A 192 -10.98 -18.20 3.04
C LEU A 192 -10.95 -19.72 2.85
N ASN A 193 -10.19 -20.42 3.69
CA ASN A 193 -10.12 -21.89 3.63
C ASN A 193 -11.46 -22.55 3.98
N ALA A 194 -12.25 -21.94 4.88
CA ALA A 194 -13.60 -22.42 5.22
C ALA A 194 -14.61 -22.25 4.07
N LEU A 195 -14.35 -21.36 3.11
CA LEU A 195 -15.17 -21.15 1.90
C LEU A 195 -14.82 -22.11 0.74
N ARG A 196 -13.76 -22.90 0.89
CA ARG A 196 -13.35 -23.89 -0.13
C ARG A 196 -14.39 -24.99 -0.29
N ILE A 197 -14.47 -25.53 -1.50
CA ILE A 197 -15.23 -26.75 -1.74
C ILE A 197 -14.47 -27.89 -1.01
N ASN A 198 -15.13 -28.52 -0.04
CA ASN A 198 -14.62 -29.77 0.53
C ASN A 198 -15.01 -30.90 -0.42
N ASP A 199 -14.02 -31.62 -0.91
CA ASP A 199 -14.20 -32.87 -1.66
C ASP A 199 -14.90 -33.91 -0.82
#